data_eef8eaf8e2a6c03d593bafec877e40ea
#
_entry.id   eef8eaf8e2a6c03d593bafec877e40ea
#
_cell.length_a   1.000
_cell.length_b   1.000
_cell.length_c   1.000
_cell.angle_alpha   90.00
_cell.angle_beta   90.00
_cell.angle_gamma   90.00
#
_symmetry.space_group_name_H-M   'P 1'
#
loop_
_entity.id
_entity.type
_entity.pdbx_description
1 polymer ?
#
loop_
_entity_poly.entity_id
_entity_poly.type
_entity_poly.pdbx_seq_one_letter_code
_entity_poly.pdbx_strand_id
1 'polypeptide(L)'
;MAANALPNEQVDEDAGELKFPKEFEHAETLLVSEVNMLLEHRKKQNDEAEEEHEMSKVFSKTLSYSQRFSKYKNRETIAAIRLLLQKKFHKFELAAVANLTPETAEEAKSLI
;
A
#
# COMPACT_ATOMS: atom_id res chain seq x y z
N MET A 1 -11.66 -1.72 -29.59
CA MET A 1 -11.49 -1.06 -29.16
C MET A 1 -11.44 -0.62 -28.29
N ALA A 2 -11.14 -0.53 -28.12
CA ALA A 2 -10.95 0.01 -27.35
C ALA A 2 -11.36 0.62 -26.80
N ALA A 3 -11.57 0.12 -26.51
CA ALA A 3 -11.86 0.70 -25.73
C ALA A 3 -11.41 1.50 -25.39
N ASN A 4 -11.21 1.77 -25.86
CA ASN A 4 -10.85 2.78 -25.71
C ASN A 4 -11.26 3.57 -24.66
N ALA A 5 -10.48 3.83 -23.81
CA ALA A 5 -10.65 4.85 -22.86
C ALA A 5 -11.12 6.07 -23.58
N LEU A 6 -12.17 6.63 -23.11
CA LEU A 6 -12.61 7.88 -23.66
C LEU A 6 -11.54 8.92 -23.36
N PRO A 7 -11.22 9.77 -24.33
CA PRO A 7 -10.18 10.77 -24.12
C PRO A 7 -10.37 11.63 -22.87
N ASN A 8 -11.61 11.94 -22.53
CA ASN A 8 -11.89 12.75 -21.36
C ASN A 8 -11.80 11.98 -20.07
N GLU A 9 -11.64 10.66 -20.15
CA GLU A 9 -11.42 9.84 -18.98
C GLU A 9 -9.95 9.54 -18.77
N GLN A 10 -9.17 9.88 -19.80
CA GLN A 10 -7.75 9.75 -19.65
C GLN A 10 -7.27 10.85 -18.75
N VAL A 11 -6.94 10.45 -17.56
CA VAL A 11 -6.35 11.37 -16.61
C VAL A 11 -4.87 11.47 -17.00
N ASP A 12 -4.34 12.66 -16.95
CA ASP A 12 -2.90 12.83 -17.05
C ASP A 12 -2.31 12.27 -15.77
N GLU A 13 -2.09 10.97 -15.76
CA GLU A 13 -1.49 10.33 -14.61
C GLU A 13 -0.02 10.70 -14.52
N ASP A 14 0.34 11.33 -13.45
CA ASP A 14 1.72 11.67 -13.18
C ASP A 14 1.94 11.63 -11.68
N ALA A 15 2.46 10.52 -11.21
CA ALA A 15 2.71 10.33 -9.78
C ALA A 15 3.68 11.36 -9.22
N GLY A 16 4.62 11.83 -10.03
CA GLY A 16 5.54 12.87 -9.61
C GLY A 16 4.87 14.20 -9.32
N GLU A 17 3.75 14.47 -10.01
CA GLU A 17 2.93 15.65 -9.77
C GLU A 17 1.69 15.36 -8.92
N LEU A 18 1.59 14.15 -8.40
CA LEU A 18 0.47 13.71 -7.57
C LEU A 18 -0.86 13.73 -8.32
N LYS A 19 -0.81 13.41 -9.60
CA LYS A 19 -2.01 13.29 -10.43
C LYS A 19 -2.36 11.83 -10.59
N PHE A 20 -3.53 11.45 -10.12
CA PHE A 20 -3.98 10.06 -10.11
C PHE A 20 -5.35 9.92 -10.77
N PRO A 21 -5.70 8.69 -11.20
CA PRO A 21 -7.05 8.43 -11.70
C PRO A 21 -8.08 8.83 -10.65
N LYS A 22 -9.23 9.27 -11.14
CA LYS A 22 -10.29 9.77 -10.27
C LYS A 22 -10.69 8.77 -9.18
N GLU A 23 -10.66 7.48 -9.49
CA GLU A 23 -11.02 6.42 -8.55
C GLU A 23 -10.08 6.38 -7.36
N PHE A 24 -8.87 6.89 -7.50
CA PHE A 24 -7.85 6.84 -6.45
C PHE A 24 -7.62 8.18 -5.77
N GLU A 25 -8.31 9.22 -6.20
CA GLU A 25 -8.10 10.57 -5.67
C GLU A 25 -8.28 10.65 -4.15
N HIS A 26 -9.26 9.95 -3.64
CA HIS A 26 -9.57 9.92 -2.21
C HIS A 26 -9.26 8.58 -1.54
N ALA A 27 -8.56 7.70 -2.25
CA ALA A 27 -8.21 6.41 -1.71
C ALA A 27 -7.15 6.54 -0.62
N GLU A 28 -7.29 5.71 0.41
CA GLU A 28 -6.25 5.61 1.41
C GLU A 28 -5.15 4.69 0.91
N THR A 29 -3.94 4.95 1.36
CA THR A 29 -2.81 4.09 1.02
C THR A 29 -2.48 3.19 2.20
N LEU A 30 -2.05 1.97 1.90
CA LEU A 30 -1.60 1.03 2.91
C LEU A 30 -0.12 0.72 2.68
N LEU A 31 0.62 0.64 3.77
CA LEU A 31 1.99 0.16 3.71
C LEU A 31 1.97 -1.36 3.52
N VAL A 32 3.02 -1.90 2.92
CA VAL A 32 3.15 -3.35 2.77
C VAL A 32 3.01 -4.05 4.12
N SER A 33 3.58 -3.45 5.18
CA SER A 33 3.46 -3.99 6.54
C SER A 33 2.02 -4.04 7.02
N GLU A 34 1.23 -3.02 6.67
CA GLU A 34 -0.19 -3.00 7.05
C GLU A 34 -0.99 -4.06 6.29
N VAL A 35 -0.70 -4.22 5.01
CA VAL A 35 -1.34 -5.28 4.20
C VAL A 35 -1.03 -6.64 4.81
N ASN A 36 0.22 -6.87 5.20
CA ASN A 36 0.63 -8.12 5.82
C ASN A 36 -0.18 -8.41 7.09
N MET A 37 -0.33 -7.41 7.95
CA MET A 37 -1.09 -7.57 9.20
C MET A 37 -2.56 -7.91 8.94
N LEU A 38 -3.17 -7.25 7.96
CA LEU A 38 -4.56 -7.52 7.60
C LEU A 38 -4.75 -8.93 7.06
N LEU A 39 -3.83 -9.37 6.20
CA LEU A 39 -3.92 -10.69 5.60
C LEU A 39 -3.65 -11.79 6.61
N GLU A 40 -2.72 -11.59 7.52
CA GLU A 40 -2.46 -12.56 8.59
C GLU A 40 -3.66 -12.69 9.50
N HIS A 41 -4.33 -11.59 9.79
CA HIS A 41 -5.54 -11.61 10.59
C HIS A 41 -6.65 -12.38 9.89
N ARG A 42 -6.82 -12.16 8.59
CA ARG A 42 -7.81 -12.89 7.78
C ARG A 42 -7.51 -14.38 7.74
N LYS A 43 -6.24 -14.73 7.59
CA LYS A 43 -5.84 -16.13 7.57
C LYS A 43 -6.15 -16.79 8.90
N LYS A 44 -5.85 -16.10 10.00
CA LYS A 44 -6.13 -16.60 11.34
C LYS A 44 -7.62 -16.83 11.55
N GLN A 45 -8.45 -15.89 11.12
CA GLN A 45 -9.90 -16.02 11.21
C GLN A 45 -10.38 -17.24 10.42
N ASN A 46 -9.82 -17.46 9.24
CA ASN A 46 -10.19 -18.60 8.43
C ASN A 46 -9.77 -19.92 9.07
N ASP A 47 -8.56 -19.97 9.65
CA ASP A 47 -8.05 -21.17 10.32
C ASP A 47 -8.85 -21.53 11.56
N GLU A 48 -9.41 -20.54 12.24
CA GLU A 48 -10.23 -20.72 13.44
C GLU A 48 -11.72 -20.97 13.14
N ALA A 49 -12.12 -20.80 11.89
CA ALA A 49 -13.53 -20.99 11.52
C ALA A 49 -13.91 -22.47 11.55
N GLU A 50 -15.17 -22.77 11.89
CA GLU A 50 -15.68 -24.14 11.86
C GLU A 50 -15.63 -24.73 10.47
N GLU A 51 -15.85 -23.90 9.45
CA GLU A 51 -15.73 -24.31 8.07
C GLU A 51 -14.55 -23.57 7.47
N GLU A 52 -13.44 -24.28 7.30
CA GLU A 52 -12.30 -23.71 6.63
C GLU A 52 -12.56 -23.55 5.14
N HIS A 53 -12.27 -22.39 4.63
CA HIS A 53 -12.33 -22.13 3.21
C HIS A 53 -10.91 -22.07 2.66
N GLU A 54 -10.73 -22.69 1.50
CA GLU A 54 -9.46 -22.62 0.83
C GLU A 54 -9.22 -21.18 0.35
N MET A 55 -8.09 -20.65 0.69
CA MET A 55 -7.71 -19.29 0.28
C MET A 55 -7.30 -19.27 -1.19
N SER A 56 -7.65 -18.20 -1.89
CA SER A 56 -7.28 -18.05 -3.29
C SER A 56 -5.77 -17.97 -3.48
N LYS A 57 -5.32 -18.26 -4.69
CA LYS A 57 -3.90 -18.13 -5.01
C LYS A 57 -3.43 -16.68 -4.89
N VAL A 58 -4.31 -15.74 -5.26
CA VAL A 58 -3.99 -14.31 -5.13
C VAL A 58 -3.76 -13.95 -3.67
N PHE A 59 -4.61 -14.43 -2.79
CA PHE A 59 -4.44 -14.21 -1.35
C PHE A 59 -3.12 -14.78 -0.86
N SER A 60 -2.84 -16.03 -1.19
CA SER A 60 -1.61 -16.70 -0.74
C SER A 60 -0.36 -16.01 -1.24
N LYS A 61 -0.36 -15.59 -2.49
CA LYS A 61 0.77 -14.87 -3.07
C LYS A 61 0.97 -13.50 -2.45
N THR A 62 -0.14 -12.80 -2.21
CA THR A 62 -0.10 -11.48 -1.60
C THR A 62 0.41 -11.56 -0.16
N LEU A 63 -0.07 -12.56 0.58
CA LEU A 63 0.40 -12.79 1.95
C LEU A 63 1.91 -13.06 1.96
N SER A 64 2.37 -13.96 1.09
CA SER A 64 3.78 -14.30 1.00
C SER A 64 4.64 -13.09 0.64
N TYR A 65 4.20 -12.31 -0.33
CA TYR A 65 4.89 -11.09 -0.74
C TYR A 65 4.98 -10.09 0.43
N SER A 66 3.85 -9.84 1.07
CA SER A 66 3.81 -8.87 2.17
C SER A 66 4.63 -9.31 3.38
N GLN A 67 4.69 -10.61 3.66
CA GLN A 67 5.54 -11.13 4.72
C GLN A 67 7.02 -10.88 4.41
N ARG A 68 7.39 -11.09 3.17
CA ARG A 68 8.77 -10.95 2.73
C ARG A 68 9.25 -9.49 2.75
N PHE A 69 8.40 -8.58 2.35
CA PHE A 69 8.77 -7.16 2.19
C PHE A 69 8.27 -6.24 3.29
N SER A 70 7.64 -6.80 4.32
CA SER A 70 7.21 -6.02 5.47
C SER A 70 8.42 -5.48 6.23
N LYS A 71 8.46 -4.18 6.43
CA LYS A 71 9.55 -3.52 7.16
C LYS A 71 9.24 -3.35 8.64
N TYR A 72 7.97 -3.27 8.97
CA TYR A 72 7.53 -2.99 10.32
C TYR A 72 6.65 -4.11 10.84
N LYS A 73 6.93 -4.57 12.05
CA LYS A 73 6.18 -5.69 12.66
C LYS A 73 5.24 -5.26 13.76
N ASN A 74 5.28 -3.99 14.12
CA ASN A 74 4.55 -3.47 15.26
C ASN A 74 3.58 -2.38 14.83
N ARG A 75 2.30 -2.52 15.21
CA ARG A 75 1.26 -1.54 14.88
C ARG A 75 1.57 -0.15 15.42
N GLU A 76 2.15 -0.08 16.60
CA GLU A 76 2.49 1.20 17.21
C GLU A 76 3.56 1.94 16.40
N THR A 77 4.53 1.20 15.91
CA THR A 77 5.57 1.76 15.05
C THR A 77 4.97 2.31 13.76
N ILE A 78 4.07 1.56 13.14
CA ILE A 78 3.40 1.98 11.92
C ILE A 78 2.59 3.26 12.17
N ALA A 79 1.83 3.30 13.26
CA ALA A 79 1.03 4.46 13.61
C ALA A 79 1.91 5.70 13.82
N ALA A 80 3.06 5.53 14.48
CA ALA A 80 4.00 6.62 14.70
C ALA A 80 4.58 7.15 13.40
N ILE A 81 4.93 6.26 12.48
CA ILE A 81 5.48 6.63 11.18
C ILE A 81 4.44 7.39 10.37
N ARG A 82 3.20 6.94 10.37
CA ARG A 82 2.12 7.64 9.68
C ARG A 82 1.91 9.04 10.22
N LEU A 83 1.91 9.19 11.53
CA LEU A 83 1.74 10.49 12.16
C LEU A 83 2.85 11.46 11.78
N LEU A 84 4.08 10.97 11.72
CA LEU A 84 5.22 11.81 11.34
C LEU A 84 5.16 12.22 9.88
N LEU A 85 4.88 11.29 8.99
CA LEU A 85 4.96 11.54 7.56
C LEU A 85 3.72 12.25 7.00
N GLN A 86 2.54 12.00 7.55
CA GLN A 86 1.32 12.60 7.02
C GLN A 86 1.30 14.12 7.12
N LYS A 87 2.10 14.69 7.99
CA LYS A 87 2.18 16.14 8.14
C LYS A 87 2.88 16.83 6.98
N LYS A 88 3.75 16.09 6.28
CA LYS A 88 4.59 16.67 5.23
C LYS A 88 4.39 16.07 3.86
N PHE A 89 3.79 14.89 3.78
CA PHE A 89 3.71 14.14 2.54
C PHE A 89 2.27 13.79 2.18
N HIS A 90 2.02 13.77 0.87
CA HIS A 90 0.78 13.20 0.34
C HIS A 90 0.74 11.71 0.65
N LYS A 91 -0.45 11.11 0.70
CA LYS A 91 -0.62 9.68 0.99
C LYS A 91 0.27 8.79 0.13
N PHE A 92 0.38 9.12 -1.15
CA PHE A 92 1.21 8.36 -2.09
C PHE A 92 2.69 8.45 -1.69
N GLU A 93 3.15 9.66 -1.41
CA GLU A 93 4.53 9.90 -1.01
C GLU A 93 4.86 9.23 0.32
N LEU A 94 3.92 9.29 1.26
CA LEU A 94 4.06 8.63 2.56
C LEU A 94 4.27 7.14 2.36
N ALA A 95 3.44 6.50 1.53
CA ALA A 95 3.55 5.08 1.27
C ALA A 95 4.89 4.73 0.63
N ALA A 96 5.33 5.53 -0.34
CA ALA A 96 6.60 5.30 -1.01
C ALA A 96 7.78 5.38 -0.02
N VAL A 97 7.83 6.42 0.76
CA VAL A 97 8.92 6.63 1.73
C VAL A 97 8.92 5.55 2.81
N ALA A 98 7.76 5.25 3.37
CA ALA A 98 7.66 4.27 4.45
C ALA A 98 7.96 2.85 3.97
N ASN A 99 7.53 2.49 2.75
CA ASN A 99 7.80 1.14 2.22
C ASN A 99 9.26 0.95 1.80
N LEU A 100 9.87 1.98 1.25
CA LEU A 100 11.23 1.88 0.70
C LEU A 100 12.32 2.23 1.71
N THR A 101 11.95 2.90 2.79
CA THR A 101 12.86 3.22 3.89
C THR A 101 14.20 3.78 3.43
N PRO A 102 14.21 4.97 2.80
CA PRO A 102 15.46 5.57 2.35
C PRO A 102 16.40 5.84 3.53
N GLU A 103 17.69 5.63 3.33
CA GLU A 103 18.68 5.81 4.38
C GLU A 103 19.25 7.22 4.44
N THR A 104 19.15 7.96 3.34
CA THR A 104 19.69 9.32 3.25
C THR A 104 18.63 10.29 2.74
N ALA A 105 18.86 11.56 2.98
CA ALA A 105 17.97 12.60 2.47
C ALA A 105 17.95 12.62 0.94
N GLU A 106 19.09 12.31 0.31
CA GLU A 106 19.17 12.26 -1.14
C GLU A 106 18.31 11.13 -1.72
N GLU A 107 18.35 9.96 -1.08
CA GLU A 107 17.50 8.84 -1.47
C GLU A 107 16.04 9.21 -1.31
N ALA A 108 15.68 9.85 -0.19
CA ALA A 108 14.31 10.26 0.04
C ALA A 108 13.83 11.23 -1.02
N LYS A 109 14.66 12.17 -1.41
CA LYS A 109 14.32 13.12 -2.48
C LYS A 109 14.08 12.46 -3.81
N SER A 110 14.80 11.39 -4.11
CA SER A 110 14.63 10.68 -5.36
C SER A 110 13.29 9.92 -5.46
N LEU A 111 12.65 9.69 -4.32
CA LEU A 111 11.37 8.99 -4.26
C LEU A 111 10.16 9.92 -4.41
N ILE A 112 10.39 11.22 -4.34
CA ILE A 112 9.31 12.20 -4.34
C ILE A 112 9.27 13.05 -5.61
#